data_549cb7d8b9e4ae558656e02b14dc811b
#
_entry.id   549cb7d8b9e4ae558656e02b14dc811b
#
_cell.length_a   1.000
_cell.length_b   1.000
_cell.length_c   1.000
_cell.angle_alpha   90.00
_cell.angle_beta   90.00
_cell.angle_gamma   90.00
#
_symmetry.space_group_name_H-M   'P 1'
#
loop_
_entity.id
_entity.type
_entity.pdbx_description
1 polymer ?
#
loop_
_entity_poly.entity_id
_entity_poly.type
_entity_poly.pdbx_seq_one_letter_code
_entity_poly.pdbx_strand_id
1 'polypeptide(L)'
;MALFWWAWIRYGNAHPENKEKLLFGLISGVVATFLARALALMLPFRVRPLHNLQLNFRLPYGSDPNTLVGWSSFPSDHAALFFCLAVSLWIVSRRLGCFALWYTLLVICLPRIYLGFHYPTDIIGGALLGTGVAFLSKATRFRRIVTLPALYWLDEHPASCYSFLFLCTFEIAELFNSLRHIGLSGYHDVERVLQAIR
;
A
#
# COMPACT_ATOMS: atom_id res chain seq x y z
N MET A 1 -3.56 -0.87 -9.60
CA MET A 1 -4.53 -1.97 -9.44
C MET A 1 -4.94 -2.65 -10.76
N ALA A 2 -5.06 -1.93 -11.90
CA ALA A 2 -5.40 -2.55 -13.19
C ALA A 2 -4.51 -3.76 -13.55
N LEU A 3 -3.19 -3.65 -13.36
CA LEU A 3 -2.26 -4.78 -13.59
C LEU A 3 -2.54 -6.01 -12.73
N PHE A 4 -2.99 -5.79 -11.49
CA PHE A 4 -3.36 -6.88 -10.59
C PHE A 4 -4.60 -7.62 -11.13
N TRP A 5 -5.66 -6.90 -11.49
CA TRP A 5 -6.88 -7.49 -12.04
C TRP A 5 -6.62 -8.18 -13.39
N TRP A 6 -5.79 -7.58 -14.23
CA TRP A 6 -5.37 -8.23 -15.47
C TRP A 6 -4.62 -9.54 -15.20
N ALA A 7 -3.68 -9.55 -14.24
CA ALA A 7 -2.96 -10.76 -13.83
C ALA A 7 -3.90 -11.81 -13.24
N TRP A 8 -4.87 -11.38 -12.41
CA TRP A 8 -5.87 -12.25 -11.84
C TRP A 8 -6.67 -13.00 -12.89
N ILE A 9 -7.17 -12.30 -13.89
CA ILE A 9 -7.94 -12.90 -15.01
C ILE A 9 -7.03 -13.76 -15.89
N ARG A 10 -5.86 -13.23 -16.28
CA ARG A 10 -4.99 -13.86 -17.28
C ARG A 10 -4.22 -15.08 -16.77
N TYR A 11 -3.69 -14.97 -15.54
CA TYR A 11 -2.85 -16.01 -14.94
C TYR A 11 -3.56 -16.78 -13.84
N GLY A 12 -4.47 -16.17 -13.11
CA GLY A 12 -5.20 -16.82 -12.04
C GLY A 12 -6.19 -17.86 -12.56
N ASN A 13 -6.88 -17.59 -13.66
CA ASN A 13 -7.79 -18.57 -14.27
C ASN A 13 -7.05 -19.72 -14.95
N ALA A 14 -5.82 -19.52 -15.41
CA ALA A 14 -5.01 -20.58 -16.00
C ALA A 14 -4.45 -21.57 -14.95
N HIS A 15 -4.11 -21.06 -13.76
CA HIS A 15 -3.51 -21.87 -12.67
C HIS A 15 -4.03 -21.39 -11.31
N PRO A 16 -4.73 -22.27 -10.55
CA PRO A 16 -5.27 -21.92 -9.22
C PRO A 16 -4.22 -21.38 -8.24
N GLU A 17 -2.99 -21.90 -8.30
CA GLU A 17 -1.88 -21.42 -7.47
C GLU A 17 -1.52 -19.95 -7.71
N ASN A 18 -1.81 -19.40 -8.89
CA ASN A 18 -1.54 -18.00 -9.18
C ASN A 18 -2.60 -17.10 -8.54
N LYS A 19 -3.87 -17.54 -8.43
CA LYS A 19 -4.89 -16.84 -7.63
C LYS A 19 -4.45 -16.74 -6.17
N GLU A 20 -3.97 -17.86 -5.63
CA GLU A 20 -3.44 -17.93 -4.27
C GLU A 20 -2.29 -16.95 -4.04
N LYS A 21 -1.30 -16.91 -4.97
CA LYS A 21 -0.15 -16.00 -4.90
C LYS A 21 -0.56 -14.52 -5.00
N LEU A 22 -1.49 -14.21 -5.91
CA LEU A 22 -2.00 -12.85 -6.10
C LEU A 22 -2.79 -12.38 -4.87
N LEU A 23 -3.70 -13.21 -4.36
CA LEU A 23 -4.48 -12.89 -3.17
C LEU A 23 -3.57 -12.66 -1.96
N PHE A 24 -2.57 -13.55 -1.76
CA PHE A 24 -1.56 -13.36 -0.73
C PHE A 24 -0.80 -12.05 -0.93
N GLY A 25 -0.49 -11.69 -2.18
CA GLY A 25 0.17 -10.42 -2.52
C GLY A 25 -0.63 -9.19 -2.10
N LEU A 26 -1.96 -9.20 -2.28
CA LEU A 26 -2.83 -8.11 -1.79
C LEU A 26 -2.80 -8.00 -0.26
N ILE A 27 -3.00 -9.12 0.42
CA ILE A 27 -2.97 -9.17 1.90
C ILE A 27 -1.62 -8.70 2.40
N SER A 28 -0.53 -9.20 1.79
CA SER A 28 0.84 -8.81 2.12
C SER A 28 1.11 -7.33 1.89
N GLY A 29 0.53 -6.73 0.84
CA GLY A 29 0.61 -5.29 0.57
C GLY A 29 0.01 -4.46 1.69
N VAL A 30 -1.17 -4.85 2.17
CA VAL A 30 -1.82 -4.22 3.33
C VAL A 30 -0.95 -4.36 4.58
N VAL A 31 -0.46 -5.57 4.86
CA VAL A 31 0.43 -5.83 5.99
C VAL A 31 1.71 -4.99 5.90
N ALA A 32 2.34 -4.90 4.73
CA ALA A 32 3.55 -4.09 4.51
C ALA A 32 3.28 -2.60 4.78
N THR A 33 2.11 -2.08 4.42
CA THR A 33 1.71 -0.70 4.69
C THR A 33 1.57 -0.44 6.19
N PHE A 34 0.88 -1.34 6.90
CA PHE A 34 0.73 -1.22 8.36
C PHE A 34 2.07 -1.36 9.09
N LEU A 35 2.93 -2.29 8.66
CA LEU A 35 4.28 -2.43 9.21
C LEU A 35 5.12 -1.16 8.98
N ALA A 36 5.06 -0.56 7.79
CA ALA A 36 5.75 0.69 7.51
C ALA A 36 5.28 1.81 8.44
N ARG A 37 3.97 1.93 8.66
CA ARG A 37 3.39 2.91 9.59
C ARG A 37 3.76 2.64 11.04
N ALA A 38 3.72 1.39 11.48
CA ALA A 38 4.16 1.00 12.82
C ALA A 38 5.64 1.34 13.05
N LEU A 39 6.51 1.03 12.08
CA LEU A 39 7.92 1.42 12.14
C LEU A 39 8.11 2.94 12.16
N ALA A 40 7.32 3.70 11.41
CA ALA A 40 7.37 5.16 11.43
C ALA A 40 7.00 5.77 12.79
N LEU A 41 6.18 5.07 13.59
CA LEU A 41 5.83 5.48 14.97
C LEU A 41 6.87 5.03 16.00
N MET A 42 7.55 3.89 15.76
CA MET A 42 8.53 3.32 16.70
C MET A 42 9.94 3.89 16.53
N LEU A 43 10.28 4.33 15.32
CA LEU A 43 11.58 4.88 15.00
C LEU A 43 11.66 6.37 15.34
N PRO A 44 12.88 6.93 15.52
CA PRO A 44 13.04 8.37 15.72
C PRO A 44 12.36 9.17 14.61
N PHE A 45 11.66 10.24 14.99
CA PHE A 45 10.95 11.10 14.05
C PHE A 45 11.89 11.71 13.02
N ARG A 46 11.61 11.51 11.75
CA ARG A 46 12.37 12.05 10.64
C ARG A 46 11.56 13.12 9.90
N VAL A 47 12.04 14.37 9.95
CA VAL A 47 11.42 15.48 9.23
C VAL A 47 11.46 15.22 7.72
N ARG A 48 10.35 15.46 7.03
CA ARG A 48 10.27 15.32 5.57
C ARG A 48 11.09 16.40 4.86
N PRO A 49 11.63 16.12 3.63
CA PRO A 49 12.37 17.14 2.85
C PRO A 49 11.60 18.46 2.72
N LEU A 50 10.29 18.37 2.49
CA LEU A 50 9.35 19.49 2.36
C LEU A 50 9.34 20.42 3.60
N HIS A 51 9.50 19.86 4.80
CA HIS A 51 9.46 20.60 6.07
C HIS A 51 10.86 20.84 6.67
N ASN A 52 11.92 20.42 5.98
CA ASN A 52 13.28 20.61 6.44
C ASN A 52 13.81 21.98 6.01
N LEU A 53 13.83 22.92 6.92
CA LEU A 53 14.28 24.30 6.68
C LEU A 53 15.72 24.39 6.16
N GLN A 54 16.60 23.41 6.51
CA GLN A 54 17.99 23.41 6.06
C GLN A 54 18.14 23.14 4.56
N LEU A 55 17.14 22.49 3.94
CA LEU A 55 17.18 22.15 2.52
C LEU A 55 16.72 23.27 1.60
N ASN A 56 16.11 24.35 2.16
CA ASN A 56 15.48 25.41 1.37
C ASN A 56 14.62 24.85 0.20
N PHE A 57 13.84 23.79 0.50
CA PHE A 57 13.08 23.05 -0.51
C PHE A 57 12.03 23.97 -1.14
N ARG A 58 12.10 24.12 -2.47
CA ARG A 58 11.10 24.88 -3.22
C ARG A 58 9.98 23.96 -3.65
N LEU A 59 8.79 24.19 -3.08
CA LEU A 59 7.59 23.46 -3.45
C LEU A 59 7.23 23.72 -4.91
N PRO A 60 6.88 22.66 -5.66
CA PRO A 60 6.27 22.81 -6.97
C PRO A 60 4.94 23.57 -6.88
N TYR A 61 4.62 24.30 -7.96
CA TYR A 61 3.38 25.07 -8.05
C TYR A 61 2.15 24.19 -7.81
N GLY A 62 1.21 24.67 -6.98
CA GLY A 62 -0.02 23.94 -6.64
C GLY A 62 0.11 22.91 -5.52
N SER A 63 1.28 22.74 -4.91
CA SER A 63 1.46 21.88 -3.75
C SER A 63 1.10 22.61 -2.45
N ASP A 64 0.38 21.92 -1.55
CA ASP A 64 0.06 22.46 -0.22
C ASP A 64 1.26 22.27 0.74
N PRO A 65 1.82 23.34 1.30
CA PRO A 65 2.93 23.28 2.25
C PRO A 65 2.59 22.53 3.55
N ASN A 66 1.32 22.42 3.90
CA ASN A 66 0.88 21.73 5.11
C ASN A 66 0.69 20.22 4.92
N THR A 67 0.91 19.71 3.72
CA THR A 67 0.75 18.28 3.43
C THR A 67 1.65 17.43 4.32
N LEU A 68 1.07 16.46 5.03
CA LEU A 68 1.78 15.48 5.87
C LEU A 68 2.57 16.09 7.05
N VAL A 69 2.20 17.27 7.53
CA VAL A 69 2.75 17.84 8.77
C VAL A 69 2.56 16.87 9.93
N GLY A 70 3.59 16.68 10.76
CA GLY A 70 3.55 15.78 11.91
C GLY A 70 3.72 14.28 11.59
N TRP A 71 3.88 13.90 10.33
CA TRP A 71 4.11 12.51 9.92
C TRP A 71 5.59 12.26 9.61
N SER A 72 6.18 11.24 10.26
CA SER A 72 7.57 10.82 10.00
C SER A 72 7.75 10.45 8.51
N SER A 73 8.93 10.77 7.98
CA SER A 73 9.29 10.50 6.60
C SER A 73 9.64 9.02 6.35
N PHE A 74 10.25 8.34 7.34
CA PHE A 74 10.80 7.00 7.18
C PHE A 74 9.98 5.95 7.95
N PRO A 75 9.81 4.74 7.36
CA PRO A 75 9.96 4.38 5.95
C PRO A 75 8.75 4.81 5.11
N SER A 76 8.89 4.83 3.78
CA SER A 76 7.78 5.15 2.89
C SER A 76 6.75 4.02 2.82
N ASP A 77 5.52 4.27 3.27
CA ASP A 77 4.38 3.35 3.21
C ASP A 77 3.96 3.02 1.76
N HIS A 78 3.99 4.01 0.86
CA HIS A 78 3.72 3.80 -0.56
C HIS A 78 4.77 2.90 -1.21
N ALA A 79 6.06 3.10 -0.90
CA ALA A 79 7.10 2.22 -1.41
C ALA A 79 6.91 0.79 -0.88
N ALA A 80 6.61 0.62 0.41
CA ALA A 80 6.36 -0.68 1.00
C ALA A 80 5.20 -1.41 0.32
N LEU A 81 4.06 -0.72 0.13
CA LEU A 81 2.89 -1.28 -0.54
C LEU A 81 3.20 -1.69 -1.99
N PHE A 82 3.65 -0.72 -2.79
CA PHE A 82 3.74 -0.95 -4.24
C PHE A 82 4.91 -1.84 -4.64
N PHE A 83 6.02 -1.85 -3.89
CA PHE A 83 7.06 -2.86 -4.10
C PHE A 83 6.59 -4.26 -3.70
N CYS A 84 5.82 -4.40 -2.61
CA CYS A 84 5.22 -5.67 -2.23
C CYS A 84 4.31 -6.21 -3.35
N LEU A 85 3.42 -5.39 -3.88
CA LEU A 85 2.52 -5.77 -4.97
C LEU A 85 3.28 -6.09 -6.27
N ALA A 86 4.29 -5.28 -6.63
CA ALA A 86 5.10 -5.51 -7.83
C ALA A 86 5.92 -6.80 -7.76
N VAL A 87 6.51 -7.10 -6.61
CA VAL A 87 7.22 -8.38 -6.39
C VAL A 87 6.26 -9.56 -6.38
N SER A 88 5.05 -9.41 -5.84
CA SER A 88 4.02 -10.45 -5.90
C SER A 88 3.61 -10.76 -7.35
N LEU A 89 3.47 -9.74 -8.20
CA LEU A 89 3.27 -9.90 -9.63
C LEU A 89 4.47 -10.56 -10.32
N TRP A 90 5.71 -10.23 -9.90
CA TRP A 90 6.93 -10.84 -10.43
C TRP A 90 7.03 -12.34 -10.11
N ILE A 91 6.53 -12.78 -8.96
CA ILE A 91 6.46 -14.19 -8.57
C ILE A 91 5.49 -14.98 -9.48
N VAL A 92 4.46 -14.33 -10.01
CA VAL A 92 3.50 -14.93 -10.95
C VAL A 92 4.00 -14.85 -12.39
N SER A 93 4.51 -13.70 -12.80
CA SER A 93 5.04 -13.44 -14.14
C SER A 93 6.19 -12.44 -14.09
N ARG A 94 7.39 -12.88 -14.48
CA ARG A 94 8.59 -12.02 -14.47
C ARG A 94 8.41 -10.76 -15.31
N ARG A 95 7.82 -10.89 -16.52
CA ARG A 95 7.61 -9.73 -17.42
C ARG A 95 6.68 -8.70 -16.81
N LEU A 96 5.56 -9.16 -16.24
CA LEU A 96 4.59 -8.28 -15.59
C LEU A 96 5.17 -7.62 -14.34
N GLY A 97 5.90 -8.40 -13.53
CA GLY A 97 6.54 -7.90 -12.34
C GLY A 97 7.64 -6.86 -12.63
N CYS A 98 8.48 -7.09 -13.65
CA CYS A 98 9.47 -6.09 -14.08
C CYS A 98 8.78 -4.78 -14.51
N PHE A 99 7.72 -4.85 -15.29
CA PHE A 99 6.94 -3.67 -15.66
C PHE A 99 6.36 -2.97 -14.42
N ALA A 100 5.78 -3.72 -13.49
CA ALA A 100 5.21 -3.19 -12.25
C ALA A 100 6.29 -2.53 -11.37
N LEU A 101 7.49 -3.11 -11.28
CA LEU A 101 8.61 -2.53 -10.54
C LEU A 101 9.08 -1.19 -11.14
N TRP A 102 9.25 -1.12 -12.46
CA TRP A 102 9.57 0.11 -13.15
C TRP A 102 8.48 1.17 -12.98
N TYR A 103 7.22 0.78 -13.10
CA TYR A 103 6.09 1.67 -12.86
C TYR A 103 6.08 2.20 -11.43
N THR A 104 6.31 1.33 -10.44
CA THR A 104 6.42 1.71 -9.03
C THR A 104 7.53 2.72 -8.80
N LEU A 105 8.70 2.48 -9.37
CA LEU A 105 9.86 3.37 -9.21
C LEU A 105 9.61 4.73 -9.85
N LEU A 106 9.20 4.76 -11.14
CA LEU A 106 9.13 5.98 -11.95
C LEU A 106 7.86 6.78 -11.71
N VAL A 107 6.71 6.11 -11.55
CA VAL A 107 5.41 6.80 -11.48
C VAL A 107 4.94 7.00 -10.04
N ILE A 108 5.34 6.13 -9.11
CA ILE A 108 4.88 6.24 -7.72
C ILE A 108 5.97 6.85 -6.84
N CYS A 109 7.19 6.32 -6.87
CA CYS A 109 8.24 6.73 -5.93
C CYS A 109 8.94 8.02 -6.34
N LEU A 110 9.28 8.17 -7.61
CA LEU A 110 10.00 9.36 -8.11
C LEU A 110 9.23 10.67 -7.87
N PRO A 111 7.90 10.77 -8.16
CA PRO A 111 7.13 11.97 -7.83
C PRO A 111 7.13 12.29 -6.34
N ARG A 112 7.18 11.31 -5.45
CA ARG A 112 7.21 11.54 -4.01
C ARG A 112 8.54 12.14 -3.54
N ILE A 113 9.64 11.79 -4.19
CA ILE A 113 10.94 12.44 -3.96
C ILE A 113 10.88 13.87 -4.52
N TYR A 114 10.35 14.05 -5.73
CA TYR A 114 10.22 15.35 -6.38
C TYR A 114 9.34 16.33 -5.58
N LEU A 115 8.25 15.85 -4.98
CA LEU A 115 7.36 16.65 -4.13
C LEU A 115 7.90 16.88 -2.71
N GLY A 116 9.09 16.36 -2.38
CA GLY A 116 9.68 16.52 -1.06
C GLY A 116 8.99 15.72 0.05
N PHE A 117 8.17 14.72 -0.30
CA PHE A 117 7.49 13.90 0.70
C PHE A 117 8.41 12.88 1.35
N HIS A 118 9.39 12.36 0.60
CA HIS A 118 10.32 11.34 1.06
C HIS A 118 11.74 11.59 0.55
N TYR A 119 12.72 11.19 1.36
CA TYR A 119 14.09 11.03 0.90
C TYR A 119 14.23 9.75 0.07
N PRO A 120 15.22 9.65 -0.82
CA PRO A 120 15.52 8.39 -1.52
C PRO A 120 15.71 7.20 -0.57
N THR A 121 16.32 7.42 0.59
CA THR A 121 16.50 6.40 1.65
C THR A 121 15.21 5.88 2.23
N ASP A 122 14.14 6.71 2.30
CA ASP A 122 12.83 6.29 2.79
C ASP A 122 12.17 5.34 1.80
N ILE A 123 12.36 5.62 0.50
CA ILE A 123 11.89 4.73 -0.58
C ILE A 123 12.62 3.40 -0.54
N ILE A 124 13.96 3.41 -0.36
CA ILE A 124 14.76 2.19 -0.23
C ILE A 124 14.28 1.37 0.99
N GLY A 125 14.11 2.01 2.14
CA GLY A 125 13.60 1.35 3.35
C GLY A 125 12.22 0.72 3.15
N GLY A 126 11.29 1.44 2.53
CA GLY A 126 9.97 0.93 2.18
C GLY A 126 10.04 -0.21 1.15
N ALA A 127 10.87 -0.08 0.11
CA ALA A 127 11.06 -1.10 -0.91
C ALA A 127 11.62 -2.42 -0.32
N LEU A 128 12.60 -2.33 0.57
CA LEU A 128 13.16 -3.49 1.26
C LEU A 128 12.10 -4.18 2.14
N LEU A 129 11.33 -3.40 2.90
CA LEU A 129 10.25 -3.91 3.74
C LEU A 129 9.19 -4.62 2.88
N GLY A 130 8.66 -3.94 1.85
CA GLY A 130 7.64 -4.49 0.97
C GLY A 130 8.10 -5.74 0.22
N THR A 131 9.32 -5.73 -0.29
CA THR A 131 9.94 -6.89 -0.94
C THR A 131 10.10 -8.06 0.03
N GLY A 132 10.56 -7.80 1.24
CA GLY A 132 10.71 -8.83 2.29
C GLY A 132 9.38 -9.49 2.61
N VAL A 133 8.32 -8.70 2.82
CA VAL A 133 6.97 -9.21 3.09
C VAL A 133 6.43 -10.02 1.89
N ALA A 134 6.65 -9.57 0.65
CA ALA A 134 6.21 -10.31 -0.54
C ALA A 134 6.87 -11.69 -0.64
N PHE A 135 8.13 -11.83 -0.24
CA PHE A 135 8.84 -13.12 -0.27
C PHE A 135 8.29 -14.16 0.72
N LEU A 136 7.51 -13.77 1.72
CA LEU A 136 6.79 -14.71 2.58
C LEU A 136 5.81 -15.59 1.79
N SER A 137 5.38 -15.13 0.60
CA SER A 137 4.54 -15.93 -0.30
C SER A 137 5.20 -17.22 -0.78
N LYS A 138 6.53 -17.34 -0.70
CA LYS A 138 7.26 -18.58 -1.02
C LYS A 138 7.04 -19.66 0.04
N ALA A 139 6.69 -19.30 1.29
CA ALA A 139 6.32 -20.24 2.33
C ALA A 139 4.90 -20.79 2.06
N THR A 140 4.81 -21.86 1.27
CA THR A 140 3.54 -22.42 0.78
C THR A 140 2.54 -22.72 1.89
N ARG A 141 3.01 -23.28 3.03
CA ARG A 141 2.14 -23.60 4.17
C ARG A 141 1.50 -22.34 4.75
N PHE A 142 2.29 -21.29 4.98
CA PHE A 142 1.81 -20.02 5.50
C PHE A 142 0.85 -19.33 4.53
N ARG A 143 1.22 -19.26 3.24
CA ARG A 143 0.38 -18.70 2.19
C ARG A 143 -1.00 -19.36 2.16
N ARG A 144 -1.06 -20.71 2.17
CA ARG A 144 -2.32 -21.46 2.15
C ARG A 144 -3.20 -21.17 3.36
N ILE A 145 -2.64 -21.16 4.56
CA ILE A 145 -3.41 -20.83 5.77
C ILE A 145 -4.12 -19.49 5.63
N VAL A 146 -3.45 -18.49 5.06
CA VAL A 146 -3.99 -17.12 4.92
C VAL A 146 -5.01 -17.02 3.79
N THR A 147 -4.80 -17.73 2.66
CA THR A 147 -5.58 -17.53 1.44
C THR A 147 -6.73 -18.51 1.28
N LEU A 148 -6.65 -19.73 1.84
CA LEU A 148 -7.69 -20.74 1.67
C LEU A 148 -9.09 -20.27 2.09
N PRO A 149 -9.31 -19.58 3.22
CA PRO A 149 -10.66 -19.13 3.60
C PRO A 149 -11.27 -18.19 2.57
N ALA A 150 -10.47 -17.28 2.01
CA ALA A 150 -10.95 -16.32 1.02
C ALA A 150 -11.16 -16.96 -0.36
N LEU A 151 -10.36 -17.97 -0.72
CA LEU A 151 -10.58 -18.75 -1.95
C LEU A 151 -11.83 -19.63 -1.84
N TYR A 152 -12.07 -20.25 -0.68
CA TYR A 152 -13.31 -20.96 -0.41
C TYR A 152 -14.54 -20.02 -0.53
N TRP A 153 -14.47 -18.83 0.05
CA TRP A 153 -15.52 -17.83 -0.09
C TRP A 153 -15.73 -17.40 -1.55
N LEU A 154 -14.65 -17.30 -2.33
CA LEU A 154 -14.70 -16.99 -3.77
C LEU A 154 -15.45 -18.07 -4.55
N ASP A 155 -15.25 -19.35 -4.22
CA ASP A 155 -15.89 -20.47 -4.91
C ASP A 155 -17.38 -20.58 -4.55
N GLU A 156 -17.75 -20.38 -3.26
CA GLU A 156 -19.15 -20.45 -2.81
C GLU A 156 -19.97 -19.20 -3.13
N HIS A 157 -19.35 -18.02 -3.06
CA HIS A 157 -20.03 -16.73 -3.21
C HIS A 157 -19.26 -15.76 -4.10
N PRO A 158 -19.08 -16.05 -5.40
CA PRO A 158 -18.20 -15.28 -6.29
C PRO A 158 -18.61 -13.80 -6.38
N ALA A 159 -19.89 -13.48 -6.47
CA ALA A 159 -20.35 -12.10 -6.63
C ALA A 159 -19.95 -11.23 -5.43
N SER A 160 -20.23 -11.69 -4.20
CA SER A 160 -19.90 -10.94 -2.98
C SER A 160 -18.38 -10.85 -2.79
N CYS A 161 -17.64 -11.92 -3.06
CA CYS A 161 -16.18 -11.94 -2.95
C CYS A 161 -15.53 -10.98 -3.94
N TYR A 162 -15.95 -10.95 -5.21
CA TYR A 162 -15.42 -10.01 -6.19
C TYR A 162 -15.75 -8.55 -5.86
N SER A 163 -16.97 -8.28 -5.38
CA SER A 163 -17.36 -6.93 -4.93
C SER A 163 -16.48 -6.48 -3.76
N PHE A 164 -16.25 -7.35 -2.79
CA PHE A 164 -15.37 -7.06 -1.65
C PHE A 164 -13.91 -6.85 -2.09
N LEU A 165 -13.38 -7.71 -2.94
CA LEU A 165 -12.01 -7.56 -3.48
C LEU A 165 -11.85 -6.27 -4.29
N PHE A 166 -12.89 -5.86 -5.03
CA PHE A 166 -12.88 -4.59 -5.75
C PHE A 166 -12.78 -3.41 -4.78
N LEU A 167 -13.61 -3.38 -3.74
CA LEU A 167 -13.54 -2.34 -2.71
C LEU A 167 -12.19 -2.35 -1.99
N CYS A 168 -11.66 -3.52 -1.63
CA CYS A 168 -10.32 -3.63 -1.03
C CYS A 168 -9.23 -3.07 -1.96
N THR A 169 -9.26 -3.41 -3.25
CA THR A 169 -8.27 -2.90 -4.20
C THR A 169 -8.40 -1.41 -4.44
N PHE A 170 -9.60 -0.85 -4.37
CA PHE A 170 -9.84 0.59 -4.43
C PHE A 170 -9.21 1.28 -3.22
N GLU A 171 -9.53 0.86 -1.99
CA GLU A 171 -8.97 1.42 -0.77
C GLU A 171 -7.44 1.29 -0.69
N ILE A 172 -6.88 0.16 -1.16
CA ILE A 172 -5.44 -0.02 -1.27
C ILE A 172 -4.83 0.99 -2.25
N ALA A 173 -5.49 1.28 -3.38
CA ALA A 173 -5.02 2.26 -4.35
C ALA A 173 -4.98 3.68 -3.78
N GLU A 174 -5.96 4.04 -2.97
CA GLU A 174 -6.08 5.32 -2.26
C GLU A 174 -5.29 5.34 -0.94
N LEU A 175 -4.58 4.28 -0.59
CA LEU A 175 -3.89 4.10 0.69
C LEU A 175 -4.80 4.33 1.90
N PHE A 176 -6.01 3.82 1.83
CA PHE A 176 -7.03 3.97 2.87
C PHE A 176 -7.40 5.43 3.17
N ASN A 177 -7.22 6.33 2.20
CA ASN A 177 -7.51 7.74 2.39
C ASN A 177 -9.01 7.99 2.60
N SER A 178 -9.86 7.29 1.85
CA SER A 178 -11.32 7.37 1.97
C SER A 178 -11.79 6.97 3.38
N LEU A 179 -11.31 5.82 3.87
CA LEU A 179 -11.65 5.34 5.22
C LEU A 179 -11.15 6.30 6.32
N ARG A 180 -9.96 6.89 6.13
CA ARG A 180 -9.41 7.87 7.07
C ARG A 180 -10.26 9.15 7.12
N HIS A 181 -10.73 9.65 5.98
CA HIS A 181 -11.62 10.82 5.92
C HIS A 181 -12.95 10.55 6.61
N ILE A 182 -13.56 9.39 6.38
CA ILE A 182 -14.81 8.98 7.05
C ILE A 182 -14.60 8.90 8.57
N GLY A 183 -13.51 8.28 9.03
CA GLY A 183 -13.17 8.16 10.44
C GLY A 183 -12.97 9.51 11.12
N LEU A 184 -12.27 10.45 10.48
CA LEU A 184 -12.06 11.79 11.01
C LEU A 184 -13.34 12.61 11.06
N SER A 185 -14.20 12.53 10.03
CA SER A 185 -15.51 13.18 10.02
C SER A 185 -16.40 12.67 11.16
N GLY A 186 -16.46 11.34 11.34
CA GLY A 186 -17.21 10.73 12.44
C GLY A 186 -16.69 11.15 13.82
N TYR A 187 -15.38 11.26 14.00
CA TYR A 187 -14.79 11.74 15.25
C TYR A 187 -15.20 13.19 15.56
N HIS A 188 -15.13 14.08 14.58
CA HIS A 188 -15.52 15.47 14.75
C HIS A 188 -17.03 15.63 15.05
N ASP A 189 -17.88 14.79 14.46
CA ASP A 189 -19.32 14.80 14.74
C ASP A 189 -19.62 14.33 16.16
N VAL A 190 -18.94 13.27 16.64
CA VAL A 190 -19.04 12.81 18.04
C VAL A 190 -18.56 13.90 19.00
N GLU A 191 -17.47 14.57 18.72
CA GLU A 191 -16.93 15.65 19.55
C GLU A 191 -17.87 16.84 19.63
N ARG A 192 -18.51 17.24 18.51
CA ARG A 192 -19.55 18.29 18.51
C ARG A 192 -20.76 17.91 19.36
N VAL A 193 -21.24 16.65 19.26
CA VAL A 193 -22.36 16.16 20.08
C VAL A 193 -22.00 16.19 21.57
N LEU A 194 -20.79 15.77 21.94
CA LEU A 194 -20.33 15.80 23.33
C LEU A 194 -20.17 17.22 23.88
N GLN A 195 -19.77 18.19 23.04
CA GLN A 195 -19.70 19.60 23.41
C GLN A 195 -21.09 20.25 23.55
N ALA A 196 -22.08 19.80 22.80
CA ALA A 196 -23.45 20.30 22.88
C ALA A 196 -24.22 19.77 24.11
N ILE A 197 -23.74 18.69 24.74
CA ILE A 197 -24.33 18.08 25.95
C ILE A 197 -23.72 18.66 27.26
N ARG A 198 -22.58 19.36 27.13
CA ARG A 198 -21.93 20.09 28.25
C ARG A 198 -22.42 21.52 28.34
#